data_8e33d09f295fa0ffd46674ca31231fb4
#
_entry.id   8e33d09f295fa0ffd46674ca31231fb4
#
_cell.length_a   1.000
_cell.length_b   1.000
_cell.length_c   1.000
_cell.angle_alpha   90.00
_cell.angle_beta   90.00
_cell.angle_gamma   90.00
#
_symmetry.space_group_name_H-M   'P 1'
#
loop_
_entity.id
_entity.type
_entity.pdbx_description
1 polymer ?
#
loop_
_entity_poly.entity_id
_entity_poly.type
_entity_poly.pdbx_seq_one_letter_code
_entity_poly.pdbx_strand_id
1 'polypeptide(L)'
;MNLKDIDEKFIANYNVKGQKSFDVLHYSINIELLPDEKRIKGNVAIILKVNNLDEQYLTLNFYDNMKVNEVLLNDKQVEFTRSKTNLVIKQDRLNRDTIVVKLKYEGEPKRLGFGSFNFDEMNGKKLIYTLNEPVFASTWYPCIDIPDDKALADISITNDSSYVSLSNGKLIAITNSGSKRTYHWKTFYPISTYLIAIYSGDYKTHYQKYVSISKDTVDLFCYALPDKFEDAVRDFTDHNKYLRVFEELFGFYPFINEKYSIAQFNWVYGAMEHQTITGIGTDYITGRKFFQDMIIHELAHQWWGNAVGPKSWEDIWLNEGFSTYSEALYWEKTSGFDALKTTLAAKTGTFKNGTLYNPDRNLFSSLVYDKGAWVLHMLRKEIGDSTFFKLLRNYYDRFKYKNASTRDFQKITEEFSKKNLSRFFDQWIFKGQGIIETEYDYQTNPTDEGFITKINIKQLQNGYDIYKFPLDIKFIYENDSSIQTFYVTKKEETIIIETKYKPLEIYLDPDKWLLATFTIITDN
;
A
#
# COMPACT_ATOMS: atom_id res chain seq x y z
N MET A 1 -15.02 5.62 -14.26
CA MET A 1 -13.82 6.21 -14.87
C MET A 1 -12.96 5.06 -15.36
N ASN A 2 -12.62 5.01 -16.65
CA ASN A 2 -11.83 3.90 -17.17
C ASN A 2 -10.38 4.11 -16.73
N LEU A 3 -9.84 3.22 -15.92
CA LEU A 3 -8.41 3.14 -15.56
C LEU A 3 -7.48 3.01 -16.78
N LYS A 4 -8.06 2.88 -17.99
CA LYS A 4 -7.35 2.87 -19.28
C LYS A 4 -6.65 4.18 -19.65
N ASP A 5 -6.88 5.26 -18.91
CA ASP A 5 -6.27 6.57 -19.18
C ASP A 5 -5.00 6.84 -18.36
N ILE A 6 -4.61 5.92 -17.47
CA ILE A 6 -3.26 5.90 -16.91
C ILE A 6 -2.38 5.22 -17.96
N ASP A 7 -2.00 5.97 -18.99
CA ASP A 7 -1.16 5.49 -20.07
C ASP A 7 0.22 5.07 -19.49
N GLU A 8 0.73 3.88 -19.85
CA GLU A 8 2.07 3.39 -19.47
C GLU A 8 3.18 4.40 -19.79
N LYS A 9 3.01 5.17 -20.88
CA LYS A 9 3.87 6.31 -21.19
C LYS A 9 3.86 7.37 -20.08
N PHE A 10 2.85 7.41 -19.27
CA PHE A 10 2.69 8.35 -18.16
C PHE A 10 3.64 8.00 -17.02
N ILE A 11 3.63 6.75 -16.56
CA ILE A 11 4.51 6.28 -15.47
C ILE A 11 5.96 6.22 -15.93
N ALA A 12 6.23 5.79 -17.16
CA ALA A 12 7.57 5.77 -17.74
C ALA A 12 8.15 7.18 -17.95
N ASN A 13 7.32 8.20 -18.26
CA ASN A 13 7.75 9.59 -18.40
C ASN A 13 8.09 10.29 -17.07
N TYR A 14 7.75 9.70 -15.93
CA TYR A 14 8.08 10.25 -14.61
C TYR A 14 9.49 9.88 -14.14
N ASN A 15 10.14 8.86 -14.69
CA ASN A 15 11.56 8.59 -14.48
C ASN A 15 12.42 9.53 -15.35
N VAL A 16 12.36 10.82 -15.06
CA VAL A 16 13.12 11.83 -15.83
C VAL A 16 14.61 11.64 -15.56
N LYS A 17 15.37 11.48 -16.65
CA LYS A 17 16.84 11.42 -16.60
C LYS A 17 17.39 12.65 -15.84
N GLY A 18 18.22 12.41 -14.84
CA GLY A 18 18.81 13.48 -14.01
C GLY A 18 18.13 13.68 -12.66
N GLN A 19 16.86 13.28 -12.44
CA GLN A 19 16.22 13.42 -11.13
C GLN A 19 16.98 12.68 -10.02
N LYS A 20 17.55 11.51 -10.30
CA LYS A 20 18.38 10.75 -9.34
C LYS A 20 19.70 11.43 -8.96
N SER A 21 20.05 12.52 -9.66
CA SER A 21 21.17 13.40 -9.27
C SER A 21 20.83 14.26 -8.04
N PHE A 22 19.59 14.23 -7.59
CA PHE A 22 19.09 14.98 -6.45
C PHE A 22 18.33 14.05 -5.51
N ASP A 23 18.25 14.45 -4.24
CA ASP A 23 17.52 13.78 -3.15
C ASP A 23 16.79 14.88 -2.36
N VAL A 24 15.47 14.86 -2.34
CA VAL A 24 14.71 15.89 -1.63
C VAL A 24 14.76 15.61 -0.14
N LEU A 25 15.27 16.58 0.60
CA LEU A 25 15.36 16.51 2.07
C LEU A 25 14.11 17.08 2.73
N HIS A 26 13.51 18.13 2.13
CA HIS A 26 12.39 18.84 2.75
C HIS A 26 11.55 19.60 1.74
N TYR A 27 10.23 19.50 1.91
CA TYR A 27 9.24 20.37 1.25
C TYR A 27 8.63 21.35 2.26
N SER A 28 8.64 22.66 1.96
CA SER A 28 7.80 23.64 2.64
C SER A 28 6.69 24.05 1.66
N ILE A 29 5.47 23.57 1.89
CA ILE A 29 4.32 23.72 0.98
C ILE A 29 3.32 24.68 1.63
N ASN A 30 3.18 25.89 1.08
CA ASN A 30 2.19 26.86 1.53
C ASN A 30 1.15 27.06 0.44
N ILE A 31 -0.09 26.65 0.71
CA ILE A 31 -1.19 26.70 -0.26
C ILE A 31 -2.33 27.56 0.29
N GLU A 32 -2.75 28.52 -0.51
CA GLU A 32 -4.01 29.24 -0.31
C GLU A 32 -5.07 28.64 -1.22
N LEU A 33 -6.16 28.16 -0.64
CA LEU A 33 -7.32 27.61 -1.35
C LEU A 33 -8.29 28.73 -1.73
N LEU A 34 -8.73 28.72 -2.97
CA LEU A 34 -9.73 29.64 -3.54
C LEU A 34 -10.93 28.82 -4.06
N PRO A 35 -11.80 28.33 -3.15
CA PRO A 35 -12.82 27.33 -3.50
C PRO A 35 -13.84 27.83 -4.54
N ASP A 36 -14.21 29.11 -4.51
CA ASP A 36 -15.17 29.70 -5.46
C ASP A 36 -14.62 29.75 -6.89
N GLU A 37 -13.29 29.93 -7.01
CA GLU A 37 -12.61 29.99 -8.29
C GLU A 37 -12.10 28.60 -8.73
N LYS A 38 -12.15 27.58 -7.87
CA LYS A 38 -11.51 26.26 -8.03
C LYS A 38 -10.01 26.38 -8.30
N ARG A 39 -9.36 27.32 -7.68
CA ARG A 39 -7.93 27.66 -7.87
C ARG A 39 -7.17 27.57 -6.56
N ILE A 40 -5.85 27.52 -6.70
CA ILE A 40 -4.90 27.62 -5.60
C ILE A 40 -3.84 28.67 -5.91
N LYS A 41 -3.26 29.25 -4.84
CA LYS A 41 -1.98 29.96 -4.89
C LYS A 41 -0.98 29.16 -4.05
N GLY A 42 0.16 28.86 -4.64
CA GLY A 42 1.23 28.09 -4.01
C GLY A 42 2.51 28.90 -3.82
N ASN A 43 3.14 28.70 -2.67
CA ASN A 43 4.49 29.13 -2.40
C ASN A 43 5.24 27.91 -1.80
N VAL A 44 6.13 27.30 -2.60
CA VAL A 44 6.81 26.07 -2.23
C VAL A 44 8.31 26.30 -2.18
N ALA A 45 8.96 25.86 -1.12
CA ALA A 45 10.40 25.76 -1.02
C ALA A 45 10.82 24.29 -0.90
N ILE A 46 11.80 23.90 -1.69
CA ILE A 46 12.32 22.53 -1.78
C ILE A 46 13.80 22.55 -1.43
N ILE A 47 14.19 21.79 -0.43
CA ILE A 47 15.59 21.58 -0.06
C ILE A 47 16.05 20.27 -0.66
N LEU A 48 17.06 20.33 -1.54
CA LEU A 48 17.59 19.16 -2.24
C LEU A 48 19.07 18.97 -1.88
N LYS A 49 19.41 17.72 -1.60
CA LYS A 49 20.81 17.26 -1.60
C LYS A 49 21.23 16.97 -3.02
N VAL A 50 22.45 17.35 -3.37
CA VAL A 50 23.04 17.11 -4.68
C VAL A 50 23.90 15.87 -4.63
N ASN A 51 23.48 14.81 -5.32
CA ASN A 51 24.22 13.56 -5.42
C ASN A 51 25.24 13.55 -6.58
N ASN A 52 25.02 14.40 -7.61
CA ASN A 52 25.92 14.56 -8.74
C ASN A 52 26.15 16.06 -9.01
N LEU A 53 27.33 16.57 -8.69
CA LEU A 53 27.70 17.99 -8.84
C LEU A 53 27.87 18.42 -10.31
N ASP A 54 28.02 17.49 -11.24
CA ASP A 54 28.17 17.77 -12.67
C ASP A 54 26.80 17.84 -13.39
N GLU A 55 25.68 17.60 -12.68
CA GLU A 55 24.34 17.73 -13.26
C GLU A 55 24.01 19.20 -13.51
N GLN A 56 23.70 19.51 -14.77
CA GLN A 56 23.42 20.89 -15.23
C GLN A 56 21.94 21.24 -15.23
N TYR A 57 21.06 20.26 -15.04
CA TYR A 57 19.62 20.45 -15.11
C TYR A 57 18.94 19.89 -13.88
N LEU A 58 18.26 20.75 -13.15
CA LEU A 58 17.32 20.33 -12.13
C LEU A 58 15.93 20.25 -12.74
N THR A 59 15.37 19.04 -12.79
CA THR A 59 14.04 18.80 -13.31
C THR A 59 13.09 18.46 -12.17
N LEU A 60 12.04 19.27 -12.00
CA LEU A 60 10.92 19.01 -11.11
C LEU A 60 9.71 18.59 -11.94
N ASN A 61 8.97 17.60 -11.48
CA ASN A 61 7.65 17.33 -12.01
C ASN A 61 6.72 18.45 -11.56
N PHE A 62 6.06 19.09 -12.51
CA PHE A 62 5.08 20.14 -12.27
C PHE A 62 4.28 20.42 -13.53
N TYR A 63 2.99 20.14 -13.52
CA TYR A 63 2.13 20.28 -14.69
C TYR A 63 1.94 21.72 -15.14
N ASP A 64 1.73 21.90 -16.44
CA ASP A 64 1.62 23.20 -17.13
C ASP A 64 0.34 23.99 -16.81
N ASN A 65 -0.63 23.40 -16.12
CA ASN A 65 -1.85 24.05 -15.65
C ASN A 65 -1.62 25.14 -14.59
N MET A 66 -0.44 25.15 -13.97
CA MET A 66 -0.05 26.17 -12.99
C MET A 66 0.77 27.25 -13.67
N LYS A 67 0.36 28.52 -13.54
CA LYS A 67 1.16 29.68 -13.92
C LYS A 67 2.26 29.89 -12.89
N VAL A 68 3.51 29.76 -13.29
CA VAL A 68 4.67 30.03 -12.44
C VAL A 68 5.01 31.51 -12.51
N ASN A 69 4.99 32.19 -11.40
CA ASN A 69 5.24 33.64 -11.29
C ASN A 69 6.69 33.94 -10.93
N GLU A 70 7.36 33.06 -10.16
CA GLU A 70 8.74 33.25 -9.73
C GLU A 70 9.41 31.90 -9.49
N VAL A 71 10.69 31.79 -9.87
CA VAL A 71 11.57 30.67 -9.52
C VAL A 71 12.89 31.21 -9.02
N LEU A 72 13.27 30.83 -7.80
CA LEU A 72 14.53 31.17 -7.18
C LEU A 72 15.36 29.91 -6.91
N LEU A 73 16.64 29.95 -7.24
CA LEU A 73 17.64 28.96 -6.85
C LEU A 73 18.63 29.63 -5.88
N ASN A 74 18.68 29.16 -4.62
CA ASN A 74 19.48 29.75 -3.56
C ASN A 74 19.25 31.26 -3.44
N ASP A 75 17.99 31.70 -3.43
CA ASP A 75 17.50 33.08 -3.34
C ASP A 75 17.86 33.98 -4.55
N LYS A 76 18.36 33.42 -5.62
CA LYS A 76 18.59 34.14 -6.88
C LYS A 76 17.56 33.73 -7.92
N GLN A 77 17.00 34.73 -8.60
CA GLN A 77 16.07 34.47 -9.70
C GLN A 77 16.80 33.74 -10.83
N VAL A 78 16.16 32.71 -11.38
CA VAL A 78 16.71 31.88 -12.45
C VAL A 78 15.71 31.72 -13.58
N GLU A 79 16.23 31.51 -14.78
CA GLU A 79 15.42 31.11 -15.92
C GLU A 79 15.06 29.62 -15.82
N PHE A 80 13.89 29.30 -16.33
CA PHE A 80 13.41 27.93 -16.39
C PHE A 80 12.67 27.68 -17.71
N THR A 81 12.60 26.41 -18.08
CA THR A 81 11.79 25.96 -19.21
C THR A 81 10.66 25.06 -18.69
N ARG A 82 9.57 25.01 -19.45
CA ARG A 82 8.39 24.19 -19.11
C ARG A 82 8.07 23.22 -20.24
N SER A 83 7.75 21.99 -19.86
CA SER A 83 7.01 21.05 -20.70
C SER A 83 5.61 20.83 -20.10
N LYS A 84 4.82 19.94 -20.68
CA LYS A 84 3.48 19.61 -20.17
C LYS A 84 3.49 19.14 -18.71
N THR A 85 4.55 18.46 -18.26
CA THR A 85 4.62 17.78 -16.97
C THR A 85 5.84 18.16 -16.14
N ASN A 86 6.79 18.94 -16.69
CA ASN A 86 8.04 19.22 -16.02
C ASN A 86 8.39 20.72 -16.07
N LEU A 87 9.07 21.16 -15.02
CA LEU A 87 9.78 22.42 -14.93
C LEU A 87 11.27 22.13 -14.85
N VAL A 88 12.06 22.72 -15.74
CA VAL A 88 13.50 22.48 -15.82
C VAL A 88 14.27 23.79 -15.58
N ILE A 89 15.13 23.77 -14.58
CA ILE A 89 16.04 24.85 -14.26
C ILE A 89 17.42 24.46 -14.77
N LYS A 90 17.96 25.28 -15.68
CA LYS A 90 19.35 25.17 -16.08
C LYS A 90 20.22 25.85 -15.05
N GLN A 91 21.29 25.20 -14.64
CA GLN A 91 22.21 25.70 -13.62
C GLN A 91 23.65 25.50 -14.08
N ASP A 92 24.53 26.37 -13.61
CA ASP A 92 25.95 26.14 -13.70
C ASP A 92 26.38 25.02 -12.75
N ARG A 93 27.62 24.53 -12.87
CA ARG A 93 28.19 23.51 -11.99
C ARG A 93 27.91 23.86 -10.52
N LEU A 94 27.26 22.94 -9.80
CA LEU A 94 26.94 23.14 -8.38
C LEU A 94 28.19 23.01 -7.53
N ASN A 95 28.45 24.03 -6.73
CA ASN A 95 29.56 24.04 -5.76
C ASN A 95 29.08 23.77 -4.32
N ARG A 96 27.88 23.21 -4.16
CA ARG A 96 27.24 22.97 -2.86
C ARG A 96 26.56 21.62 -2.85
N ASP A 97 26.66 20.92 -1.72
CA ASP A 97 26.00 19.65 -1.47
C ASP A 97 24.48 19.79 -1.25
N THR A 98 24.00 21.01 -0.99
CA THR A 98 22.59 21.30 -0.76
C THR A 98 22.19 22.59 -1.47
N ILE A 99 21.02 22.54 -2.11
CA ILE A 99 20.41 23.69 -2.80
C ILE A 99 18.97 23.88 -2.35
N VAL A 100 18.47 25.12 -2.47
CA VAL A 100 17.09 25.50 -2.15
C VAL A 100 16.44 26.07 -3.40
N VAL A 101 15.31 25.48 -3.81
CA VAL A 101 14.48 25.98 -4.91
C VAL A 101 13.20 26.53 -4.32
N LYS A 102 12.84 27.76 -4.68
CA LYS A 102 11.58 28.40 -4.26
C LYS A 102 10.75 28.74 -5.48
N LEU A 103 9.46 28.41 -5.42
CA LEU A 103 8.51 28.70 -6.50
C LEU A 103 7.29 29.41 -5.94
N LYS A 104 6.84 30.45 -6.67
CA LYS A 104 5.51 31.03 -6.50
C LYS A 104 4.69 30.78 -7.75
N TYR A 105 3.48 30.28 -7.58
CA TYR A 105 2.60 29.91 -8.68
C TYR A 105 1.13 30.02 -8.28
N GLU A 106 0.27 30.00 -9.27
CA GLU A 106 -1.17 29.97 -9.10
C GLU A 106 -1.83 29.25 -10.28
N GLY A 107 -3.01 28.69 -10.08
CA GLY A 107 -3.75 28.05 -11.16
C GLY A 107 -4.87 27.16 -10.67
N GLU A 108 -5.50 26.50 -11.62
CA GLU A 108 -6.49 25.45 -11.36
C GLU A 108 -5.79 24.10 -11.40
N PRO A 109 -5.79 23.32 -10.29
CA PRO A 109 -5.25 21.96 -10.27
C PRO A 109 -5.94 21.06 -11.28
N LYS A 110 -5.18 20.17 -11.94
CA LYS A 110 -5.77 19.14 -12.83
C LYS A 110 -6.40 18.02 -11.99
N ARG A 111 -7.47 17.46 -12.54
CA ARG A 111 -8.08 16.22 -12.05
C ARG A 111 -7.62 15.09 -12.98
N LEU A 112 -6.62 14.32 -12.53
CA LEU A 112 -6.03 13.19 -13.26
C LEU A 112 -6.07 11.93 -12.38
N GLY A 113 -5.91 10.76 -12.99
CA GLY A 113 -5.95 9.50 -12.27
C GLY A 113 -7.24 9.33 -11.48
N PHE A 114 -7.10 9.08 -10.19
CA PHE A 114 -8.23 8.97 -9.26
C PHE A 114 -8.86 10.32 -8.86
N GLY A 115 -8.37 11.43 -9.40
CA GLY A 115 -8.92 12.75 -9.18
C GLY A 115 -7.92 13.80 -8.71
N SER A 116 -6.71 13.42 -8.39
CA SER A 116 -5.56 14.20 -7.90
C SER A 116 -5.89 15.39 -6.96
N PHE A 117 -6.55 16.45 -7.42
CA PHE A 117 -6.99 17.58 -6.58
C PHE A 117 -8.44 17.91 -6.91
N ASN A 118 -9.32 17.92 -5.90
CA ASN A 118 -10.75 18.05 -6.07
C ASN A 118 -11.29 19.25 -5.29
N PHE A 119 -12.10 20.08 -5.97
CA PHE A 119 -13.00 21.04 -5.39
C PHE A 119 -14.42 20.51 -5.59
N ASP A 120 -14.92 19.80 -4.59
CA ASP A 120 -16.24 19.18 -4.61
C ASP A 120 -17.24 19.93 -3.73
N GLU A 121 -18.50 19.54 -3.82
CA GLU A 121 -19.58 20.02 -2.98
C GLU A 121 -20.43 18.84 -2.52
N MET A 122 -20.73 18.79 -1.23
CA MET A 122 -21.60 17.80 -0.61
C MET A 122 -22.64 18.51 0.25
N ASN A 123 -23.93 18.28 -0.03
CA ASN A 123 -25.04 18.86 0.72
C ASN A 123 -24.94 20.40 0.88
N GLY A 124 -24.54 21.09 -0.20
CA GLY A 124 -24.34 22.54 -0.21
C GLY A 124 -23.08 23.02 0.54
N LYS A 125 -22.19 22.12 0.95
CA LYS A 125 -20.92 22.41 1.61
C LYS A 125 -19.75 22.06 0.70
N LYS A 126 -18.80 22.97 0.58
CA LYS A 126 -17.58 22.74 -0.19
C LYS A 126 -16.67 21.75 0.54
N LEU A 127 -16.11 20.83 -0.21
CA LEU A 127 -15.19 19.83 0.25
C LEU A 127 -13.99 19.78 -0.70
N ILE A 128 -12.80 20.00 -0.17
CA ILE A 128 -11.57 20.00 -0.95
C ILE A 128 -10.70 18.84 -0.45
N TYR A 129 -10.16 18.06 -1.37
CA TYR A 129 -9.28 16.95 -1.03
C TYR A 129 -8.33 16.61 -2.17
N THR A 130 -7.23 15.94 -1.83
CA THR A 130 -6.24 15.44 -2.81
C THR A 130 -6.17 13.93 -2.78
N LEU A 131 -5.78 13.35 -3.93
CA LEU A 131 -5.51 11.94 -4.12
C LEU A 131 -4.43 11.82 -5.21
N ASN A 132 -3.18 11.73 -4.80
CA ASN A 132 -2.03 11.92 -5.68
C ASN A 132 -1.49 10.64 -6.31
N GLU A 133 -1.93 9.50 -5.83
CA GLU A 133 -1.43 8.19 -6.30
C GLU A 133 -1.80 7.93 -7.76
N PRO A 134 -0.89 7.36 -8.56
CA PRO A 134 0.50 7.03 -8.22
C PRO A 134 1.48 8.20 -8.38
N VAL A 135 1.22 9.20 -9.27
CA VAL A 135 2.20 10.21 -9.71
C VAL A 135 1.53 11.55 -10.04
N PHE A 136 0.57 11.97 -9.24
CA PHE A 136 -0.23 13.17 -9.51
C PHE A 136 -0.07 14.29 -8.47
N ALA A 137 0.89 14.18 -7.55
CA ALA A 137 1.25 15.26 -6.63
C ALA A 137 1.69 16.52 -7.41
N SER A 138 2.40 16.33 -8.50
CA SER A 138 2.90 17.39 -9.38
C SER A 138 1.81 18.16 -10.15
N THR A 139 0.54 17.76 -10.04
CA THR A 139 -0.60 18.53 -10.59
C THR A 139 -0.91 19.80 -9.80
N TRP A 140 -0.44 19.89 -8.54
CA TRP A 140 -0.75 21.02 -7.67
C TRP A 140 0.46 21.60 -6.90
N TYR A 141 1.59 20.88 -6.78
CA TYR A 141 2.85 21.45 -6.29
C TYR A 141 4.06 20.85 -7.01
N PRO A 142 5.16 21.61 -7.18
CA PRO A 142 6.38 21.08 -7.80
C PRO A 142 7.08 20.10 -6.88
N CYS A 143 7.49 18.94 -7.42
CA CYS A 143 8.13 17.88 -6.63
C CYS A 143 8.97 16.94 -7.52
N ILE A 144 9.71 16.04 -6.93
CA ILE A 144 10.19 14.81 -7.57
C ILE A 144 9.14 13.73 -7.29
N ASP A 145 8.30 13.44 -8.28
CA ASP A 145 7.05 12.66 -8.11
C ASP A 145 7.28 11.17 -8.35
N ILE A 146 8.16 10.59 -7.54
CA ILE A 146 8.51 9.16 -7.56
C ILE A 146 8.36 8.58 -6.13
N PRO A 147 8.00 7.29 -5.98
CA PRO A 147 7.70 6.74 -4.67
C PRO A 147 8.91 6.63 -3.75
N ASP A 148 10.14 6.54 -4.29
CA ASP A 148 11.37 6.30 -3.51
C ASP A 148 12.10 7.59 -3.09
N ASP A 149 11.57 8.76 -3.40
CA ASP A 149 12.09 10.05 -2.89
C ASP A 149 11.22 10.54 -1.73
N LYS A 150 11.53 10.09 -0.52
CA LYS A 150 10.86 10.48 0.70
C LYS A 150 11.53 11.69 1.34
N ALA A 151 10.74 12.68 1.73
CA ALA A 151 11.22 13.92 2.35
C ALA A 151 10.41 14.30 3.59
N LEU A 152 10.96 15.14 4.46
CA LEU A 152 10.16 15.83 5.48
C LEU A 152 9.28 16.90 4.82
N ALA A 153 8.15 17.25 5.45
CA ALA A 153 7.25 18.26 4.93
C ALA A 153 6.70 19.18 6.03
N ASP A 154 6.71 20.48 5.76
CA ASP A 154 5.91 21.50 6.46
C ASP A 154 4.79 21.94 5.50
N ILE A 155 3.52 21.76 5.89
CA ILE A 155 2.36 21.99 5.04
C ILE A 155 1.46 23.04 5.68
N SER A 156 1.32 24.19 5.04
CA SER A 156 0.46 25.27 5.49
C SER A 156 -0.71 25.44 4.54
N ILE A 157 -1.94 25.33 5.06
CA ILE A 157 -3.16 25.40 4.28
C ILE A 157 -3.98 26.59 4.76
N THR A 158 -4.16 27.57 3.89
CA THR A 158 -4.97 28.77 4.14
C THR A 158 -6.31 28.67 3.43
N ASN A 159 -7.42 28.81 4.15
CA ASN A 159 -8.78 28.86 3.63
C ASN A 159 -9.62 29.87 4.41
N ASP A 160 -10.89 30.04 4.05
CA ASP A 160 -11.84 30.77 4.89
C ASP A 160 -11.89 30.15 6.29
N SER A 161 -12.05 31.01 7.30
CA SER A 161 -11.98 30.61 8.71
C SER A 161 -13.09 29.66 9.17
N SER A 162 -14.14 29.48 8.37
CA SER A 162 -15.22 28.51 8.60
C SER A 162 -14.80 27.07 8.30
N TYR A 163 -13.73 26.86 7.52
CA TYR A 163 -13.24 25.54 7.17
C TYR A 163 -12.18 25.01 8.13
N VAL A 164 -12.22 23.71 8.37
CA VAL A 164 -11.12 22.96 9.01
C VAL A 164 -10.24 22.38 7.90
N SER A 165 -8.94 22.70 7.94
CA SER A 165 -7.98 22.21 6.93
C SER A 165 -7.00 21.21 7.55
N LEU A 166 -6.92 20.02 6.98
CA LEU A 166 -6.21 18.86 7.52
C LEU A 166 -5.10 18.43 6.58
N SER A 167 -4.03 17.85 7.16
CA SER A 167 -2.93 17.26 6.41
C SER A 167 -2.20 16.19 7.21
N ASN A 168 -1.12 15.67 6.65
CA ASN A 168 -0.19 14.72 7.24
C ASN A 168 0.56 15.30 8.44
N GLY A 169 1.16 14.43 9.24
CA GLY A 169 1.99 14.85 10.35
C GLY A 169 1.20 15.38 11.55
N LYS A 170 1.78 16.30 12.29
CA LYS A 170 1.23 16.91 13.50
C LYS A 170 0.83 18.36 13.25
N LEU A 171 -0.32 18.77 13.77
CA LEU A 171 -0.73 20.18 13.78
C LEU A 171 0.16 20.97 14.76
N ILE A 172 0.90 21.94 14.23
CA ILE A 172 1.86 22.73 15.01
C ILE A 172 1.25 24.06 15.45
N ALA A 173 0.48 24.70 14.57
CA ALA A 173 -0.14 25.99 14.85
C ALA A 173 -1.38 26.22 13.99
N ILE A 174 -2.25 27.11 14.48
CA ILE A 174 -3.35 27.70 13.72
C ILE A 174 -3.19 29.21 13.83
N THR A 175 -3.17 29.89 12.69
CA THR A 175 -3.08 31.37 12.65
C THR A 175 -4.29 31.93 11.91
N ASN A 176 -4.78 33.10 12.35
CA ASN A 176 -5.92 33.80 11.75
C ASN A 176 -5.47 35.13 11.15
N SER A 177 -5.99 35.48 9.99
CA SER A 177 -5.76 36.74 9.30
C SER A 177 -7.02 37.21 8.60
N GLY A 178 -7.75 38.15 9.18
CA GLY A 178 -9.05 38.58 8.70
C GLY A 178 -10.06 37.42 8.68
N SER A 179 -10.67 37.16 7.52
CA SER A 179 -11.61 36.07 7.31
C SER A 179 -10.93 34.73 7.03
N LYS A 180 -9.61 34.69 6.98
CA LYS A 180 -8.85 33.48 6.64
C LYS A 180 -8.19 32.86 7.87
N ARG A 181 -8.04 31.55 7.80
CA ARG A 181 -7.34 30.71 8.78
C ARG A 181 -6.32 29.83 8.08
N THR A 182 -5.12 29.74 8.66
CA THR A 182 -4.04 28.88 8.18
C THR A 182 -3.77 27.80 9.22
N TYR A 183 -3.78 26.55 8.78
CA TYR A 183 -3.39 25.39 9.56
C TYR A 183 -1.98 24.99 9.17
N HIS A 184 -1.07 24.90 10.15
CA HIS A 184 0.34 24.57 9.95
C HIS A 184 0.58 23.14 10.42
N TRP A 185 0.82 22.24 9.49
CA TRP A 185 1.12 20.82 9.72
C TRP A 185 2.60 20.55 9.47
N LYS A 186 3.16 19.59 10.20
CA LYS A 186 4.56 19.21 10.08
C LYS A 186 4.74 17.70 10.20
N THR A 187 5.52 17.11 9.30
CA THR A 187 5.95 15.72 9.41
C THR A 187 7.26 15.65 10.20
N PHE A 188 7.38 14.63 11.05
CA PHE A 188 8.60 14.28 11.77
C PHE A 188 9.27 13.04 11.20
N TYR A 189 8.59 12.41 10.24
CA TYR A 189 9.06 11.25 9.51
C TYR A 189 8.96 11.51 8.01
N PRO A 190 9.89 10.95 7.20
CA PRO A 190 9.86 11.14 5.76
C PRO A 190 8.58 10.59 5.13
N ILE A 191 8.08 11.28 4.13
CA ILE A 191 6.85 10.97 3.41
C ILE A 191 7.10 10.97 1.90
N SER A 192 6.52 10.01 1.17
CA SER A 192 6.49 10.03 -0.30
C SER A 192 5.48 11.05 -0.82
N THR A 193 5.74 11.64 -1.97
CA THR A 193 4.91 12.70 -2.56
C THR A 193 3.45 12.28 -2.77
N TYR A 194 3.21 11.02 -3.18
CA TYR A 194 1.86 10.51 -3.40
C TYR A 194 1.00 10.44 -2.13
N LEU A 195 1.64 10.38 -0.95
CA LEU A 195 0.97 10.31 0.36
C LEU A 195 0.70 11.68 0.99
N ILE A 196 1.24 12.77 0.43
CA ILE A 196 0.96 14.13 0.92
C ILE A 196 -0.47 14.50 0.56
N ALA A 197 -1.28 14.85 1.57
CA ALA A 197 -2.69 15.09 1.41
C ALA A 197 -3.15 16.44 1.97
N ILE A 198 -4.14 17.01 1.30
CA ILE A 198 -4.91 18.15 1.79
C ILE A 198 -6.37 17.73 1.87
N TYR A 199 -7.01 18.03 3.00
CA TYR A 199 -8.46 17.98 3.18
C TYR A 199 -8.91 19.32 3.75
N SER A 200 -9.97 19.91 3.22
CA SER A 200 -10.55 21.14 3.77
C SER A 200 -12.05 21.15 3.58
N GLY A 201 -12.80 21.33 4.66
CA GLY A 201 -14.25 21.26 4.69
C GLY A 201 -14.83 21.66 6.03
N ASP A 202 -16.17 21.57 6.15
CA ASP A 202 -16.93 21.79 7.40
C ASP A 202 -16.83 20.57 8.33
N TYR A 203 -15.61 20.13 8.65
CA TYR A 203 -15.37 18.94 9.44
C TYR A 203 -15.70 19.14 10.91
N LYS A 204 -16.43 18.18 11.50
CA LYS A 204 -16.44 17.94 12.93
C LYS A 204 -15.30 16.99 13.30
N THR A 205 -14.80 17.10 14.53
CA THR A 205 -13.65 16.33 15.02
C THR A 205 -14.05 15.48 16.22
N HIS A 206 -13.78 14.18 16.14
CA HIS A 206 -13.79 13.28 17.28
C HIS A 206 -12.34 12.92 17.64
N TYR A 207 -12.05 12.82 18.94
CA TYR A 207 -10.72 12.54 19.47
C TYR A 207 -10.71 11.30 20.34
N GLN A 208 -9.72 10.46 20.15
CA GLN A 208 -9.37 9.33 21.01
C GLN A 208 -7.87 9.35 21.28
N LYS A 209 -7.43 8.59 22.25
CA LYS A 209 -6.01 8.38 22.55
C LYS A 209 -5.70 6.89 22.52
N TYR A 210 -4.64 6.52 21.85
CA TYR A 210 -4.08 5.18 21.85
C TYR A 210 -2.81 5.13 22.70
N VAL A 211 -2.69 4.12 23.56
CA VAL A 211 -1.46 3.84 24.29
C VAL A 211 -0.76 2.66 23.60
N SER A 212 0.36 2.95 22.96
CA SER A 212 1.20 1.98 22.27
C SER A 212 1.78 0.92 23.24
N ILE A 213 2.24 -0.20 22.69
CA ILE A 213 3.02 -1.19 23.43
C ILE A 213 4.34 -0.59 23.96
N SER A 214 4.88 0.42 23.29
CA SER A 214 6.05 1.20 23.76
C SER A 214 5.75 2.05 25.00
N LYS A 215 4.48 2.19 25.40
CA LYS A 215 3.94 3.10 26.43
C LYS A 215 3.84 4.56 26.00
N ASP A 216 4.26 4.90 24.79
CA ASP A 216 3.99 6.21 24.20
C ASP A 216 2.51 6.36 23.85
N THR A 217 2.07 7.59 23.65
CA THR A 217 0.67 7.86 23.28
C THR A 217 0.58 8.46 21.90
N VAL A 218 -0.40 7.98 21.12
CA VAL A 218 -0.74 8.50 19.79
C VAL A 218 -2.12 9.15 19.87
N ASP A 219 -2.21 10.38 19.39
CA ASP A 219 -3.49 11.06 19.23
C ASP A 219 -4.21 10.50 18.00
N LEU A 220 -5.49 10.09 18.19
CA LEU A 220 -6.33 9.58 17.13
C LEU A 220 -7.47 10.56 16.85
N PHE A 221 -7.68 10.91 15.58
CA PHE A 221 -8.76 11.82 15.18
C PHE A 221 -9.65 11.20 14.11
N CYS A 222 -10.95 11.46 14.21
CA CYS A 222 -11.90 11.20 13.15
C CYS A 222 -12.50 12.55 12.71
N TYR A 223 -12.34 12.87 11.44
CA TYR A 223 -12.84 14.07 10.81
C TYR A 223 -13.94 13.70 9.82
N ALA A 224 -15.15 14.13 10.09
CA ALA A 224 -16.29 13.88 9.21
C ALA A 224 -17.20 15.09 9.08
N LEU A 225 -17.91 15.20 7.97
CA LEU A 225 -18.93 16.22 7.76
C LEU A 225 -20.10 16.00 8.72
N PRO A 226 -20.86 17.06 9.07
CA PRO A 226 -21.88 17.00 10.11
C PRO A 226 -22.93 15.89 9.94
N ASP A 227 -23.31 15.58 8.71
CA ASP A 227 -24.32 14.57 8.35
C ASP A 227 -23.83 13.12 8.51
N LYS A 228 -22.53 12.90 8.43
CA LYS A 228 -21.90 11.57 8.60
C LYS A 228 -21.13 11.40 9.90
N PHE A 229 -21.07 12.44 10.73
CA PHE A 229 -20.18 12.48 11.88
C PHE A 229 -20.41 11.34 12.87
N GLU A 230 -21.67 11.11 13.27
CA GLU A 230 -22.00 10.07 14.25
C GLU A 230 -21.73 8.66 13.69
N ASP A 231 -21.95 8.44 12.40
CA ASP A 231 -21.62 7.19 11.73
C ASP A 231 -20.11 6.97 11.68
N ALA A 232 -19.35 7.99 11.31
CA ALA A 232 -17.90 7.95 11.26
C ALA A 232 -17.28 7.65 12.64
N VAL A 233 -17.79 8.27 13.70
CA VAL A 233 -17.34 8.01 15.08
C VAL A 233 -17.58 6.54 15.46
N ARG A 234 -18.74 5.97 15.12
CA ARG A 234 -19.02 4.54 15.38
C ARG A 234 -18.07 3.61 14.63
N ASP A 235 -17.83 3.89 13.33
CA ASP A 235 -16.92 3.09 12.50
C ASP A 235 -15.46 3.22 12.99
N PHE A 236 -15.07 4.38 13.55
CA PHE A 236 -13.71 4.65 14.05
C PHE A 236 -13.41 4.06 15.43
N THR A 237 -14.40 3.68 16.19
CA THR A 237 -14.28 3.31 17.62
C THR A 237 -13.23 2.21 17.91
N ASP A 238 -13.03 1.25 17.00
CA ASP A 238 -12.16 0.09 17.22
C ASP A 238 -10.69 0.30 16.81
N HIS A 239 -10.27 1.49 16.35
CA HIS A 239 -8.89 1.74 15.92
C HIS A 239 -7.83 1.44 16.98
N ASN A 240 -8.17 1.61 18.27
CA ASN A 240 -7.29 1.20 19.36
C ASN A 240 -6.99 -0.31 19.35
N LYS A 241 -7.95 -1.14 18.96
CA LYS A 241 -7.77 -2.60 18.84
C LYS A 241 -6.94 -2.95 17.60
N TYR A 242 -7.21 -2.29 16.46
CA TYR A 242 -6.47 -2.52 15.22
C TYR A 242 -4.99 -2.19 15.40
N LEU A 243 -4.69 -1.00 15.93
CA LEU A 243 -3.33 -0.57 16.25
C LEU A 243 -2.62 -1.56 17.18
N ARG A 244 -3.30 -2.02 18.25
CA ARG A 244 -2.73 -2.98 19.19
C ARG A 244 -2.34 -4.28 18.51
N VAL A 245 -3.21 -4.85 17.68
CA VAL A 245 -2.94 -6.09 16.94
C VAL A 245 -1.77 -5.91 15.98
N PHE A 246 -1.72 -4.81 15.24
CA PHE A 246 -0.63 -4.57 14.29
C PHE A 246 0.70 -4.30 14.98
N GLU A 247 0.72 -3.60 16.11
CA GLU A 247 1.94 -3.46 16.90
C GLU A 247 2.45 -4.81 17.41
N GLU A 248 1.56 -5.71 17.84
CA GLU A 248 1.93 -7.06 18.26
C GLU A 248 2.46 -7.91 17.11
N LEU A 249 1.95 -7.74 15.90
CA LEU A 249 2.35 -8.50 14.71
C LEU A 249 3.63 -7.95 14.08
N PHE A 250 3.70 -6.62 13.87
CA PHE A 250 4.68 -5.98 12.99
C PHE A 250 5.72 -5.12 13.72
N GLY A 251 5.41 -4.65 14.93
CA GLY A 251 6.21 -3.68 15.69
C GLY A 251 5.48 -2.35 15.86
N PHE A 252 6.05 -1.43 16.63
CA PHE A 252 5.41 -0.19 17.03
C PHE A 252 4.85 0.64 15.88
N TYR A 253 3.76 1.37 16.16
CA TYR A 253 3.20 2.31 15.20
C TYR A 253 4.29 3.26 14.68
N PRO A 254 4.48 3.34 13.34
CA PRO A 254 5.66 4.00 12.79
C PRO A 254 5.71 5.51 13.06
N PHE A 255 4.57 6.17 13.16
CA PHE A 255 4.49 7.63 13.24
C PHE A 255 4.12 8.11 14.65
N ILE A 256 4.75 7.54 15.66
CA ILE A 256 4.42 7.69 17.09
C ILE A 256 4.45 9.15 17.57
N ASN A 257 5.30 10.02 16.99
CA ASN A 257 5.43 11.42 17.35
C ASN A 257 4.45 12.36 16.60
N GLU A 258 3.61 11.78 15.73
CA GLU A 258 2.63 12.52 14.95
C GLU A 258 1.21 12.23 15.46
N LYS A 259 0.39 11.61 14.65
CA LYS A 259 -0.98 11.19 14.96
C LYS A 259 -1.36 10.02 14.08
N TYR A 260 -2.56 9.47 14.27
CA TYR A 260 -3.31 8.80 13.22
C TYR A 260 -4.70 9.40 13.12
N SER A 261 -5.21 9.53 11.92
CA SER A 261 -6.57 10.04 11.72
C SER A 261 -7.23 9.43 10.49
N ILE A 262 -8.56 9.51 10.46
CA ILE A 262 -9.35 9.34 9.26
C ILE A 262 -10.02 10.66 8.89
N ALA A 263 -10.19 10.92 7.60
CA ALA A 263 -10.92 12.06 7.07
C ALA A 263 -11.91 11.61 6.00
N GLN A 264 -13.18 12.02 6.15
CA GLN A 264 -14.18 11.79 5.12
C GLN A 264 -13.84 12.59 3.86
N PHE A 265 -13.98 11.96 2.67
CA PHE A 265 -13.88 12.64 1.39
C PHE A 265 -14.88 12.08 0.37
N ASN A 266 -15.08 12.79 -0.73
CA ASN A 266 -16.07 12.40 -1.74
C ASN A 266 -15.46 11.52 -2.83
N TRP A 267 -14.96 10.34 -2.43
CA TRP A 267 -14.41 9.37 -3.37
C TRP A 267 -15.21 8.07 -3.32
N VAL A 268 -15.68 7.63 -4.49
CA VAL A 268 -16.64 6.52 -4.61
C VAL A 268 -15.97 5.14 -4.71
N TYR A 269 -14.63 5.08 -4.79
CA TYR A 269 -13.93 3.82 -5.02
C TYR A 269 -13.30 3.20 -3.77
N GLY A 270 -13.49 3.79 -2.58
CA GLY A 270 -12.98 3.20 -1.35
C GLY A 270 -12.33 4.19 -0.39
N ALA A 271 -11.10 3.93 -0.06
CA ALA A 271 -10.30 4.71 0.87
C ALA A 271 -8.89 4.94 0.32
N MET A 272 -8.10 5.78 1.00
CA MET A 272 -6.73 6.11 0.60
C MET A 272 -5.84 6.24 1.83
N GLU A 273 -4.73 5.56 1.82
CA GLU A 273 -3.80 5.37 2.93
C GLU A 273 -2.90 6.58 3.26
N HIS A 274 -3.23 7.79 2.88
CA HIS A 274 -2.34 8.94 3.12
C HIS A 274 -1.65 8.85 4.49
N GLN A 275 -0.34 9.07 4.53
CA GLN A 275 0.45 8.89 5.76
C GLN A 275 -0.14 9.71 6.92
N THR A 276 -0.48 9.04 8.02
CA THR A 276 -1.08 9.58 9.24
C THR A 276 -2.49 10.18 9.11
N ILE A 277 -3.09 10.18 7.93
CA ILE A 277 -4.46 10.67 7.69
C ILE A 277 -5.13 9.89 6.55
N THR A 278 -5.73 8.77 6.86
CA THR A 278 -6.47 7.95 5.90
C THR A 278 -7.73 8.67 5.41
N GLY A 279 -7.90 8.75 4.09
CA GLY A 279 -9.14 9.23 3.48
C GLY A 279 -10.17 8.10 3.40
N ILE A 280 -11.41 8.34 3.83
CA ILE A 280 -12.52 7.38 3.72
C ILE A 280 -13.64 7.97 2.87
N GLY A 281 -13.98 7.29 1.79
CA GLY A 281 -15.08 7.70 0.91
C GLY A 281 -16.41 7.74 1.66
N THR A 282 -17.23 8.74 1.37
CA THR A 282 -18.49 9.00 2.09
C THR A 282 -19.43 7.79 2.13
N ASP A 283 -19.52 7.03 1.04
CA ASP A 283 -20.41 5.85 0.94
C ASP A 283 -19.94 4.68 1.82
N TYR A 284 -18.69 4.68 2.25
CA TYR A 284 -18.10 3.66 3.10
C TYR A 284 -18.24 3.98 4.59
N ILE A 285 -18.76 5.15 4.94
CA ILE A 285 -19.11 5.54 6.31
C ILE A 285 -20.56 5.16 6.58
N THR A 286 -20.76 4.05 7.31
CA THR A 286 -22.07 3.44 7.52
C THR A 286 -22.57 3.49 8.95
N GLY A 287 -21.69 3.68 9.91
CA GLY A 287 -21.96 3.56 11.33
C GLY A 287 -22.27 2.13 11.80
N ARG A 288 -22.07 1.15 10.92
CA ARG A 288 -22.35 -0.28 11.13
C ARG A 288 -21.14 -1.17 10.96
N LYS A 289 -19.98 -0.59 10.68
CA LYS A 289 -18.69 -1.27 10.43
C LYS A 289 -18.72 -2.26 9.27
N PHE A 290 -19.57 -2.03 8.24
CA PHE A 290 -19.65 -2.94 7.08
C PHE A 290 -18.34 -3.01 6.29
N PHE A 291 -17.56 -1.93 6.29
CA PHE A 291 -16.29 -1.85 5.57
C PHE A 291 -15.09 -1.91 6.51
N GLN A 292 -15.21 -2.69 7.58
CA GLN A 292 -14.17 -2.83 8.59
C GLN A 292 -12.86 -3.36 8.00
N ASP A 293 -12.93 -4.32 7.07
CA ASP A 293 -11.73 -4.87 6.42
C ASP A 293 -10.97 -3.80 5.62
N MET A 294 -11.68 -2.91 4.90
CA MET A 294 -11.07 -1.79 4.23
C MET A 294 -10.39 -0.84 5.23
N ILE A 295 -11.03 -0.50 6.35
CA ILE A 295 -10.44 0.37 7.38
C ILE A 295 -9.19 -0.27 8.00
N ILE A 296 -9.20 -1.58 8.21
CA ILE A 296 -8.04 -2.35 8.69
C ILE A 296 -6.91 -2.35 7.64
N HIS A 297 -7.26 -2.52 6.37
CA HIS A 297 -6.34 -2.43 5.23
C HIS A 297 -5.62 -1.07 5.20
N GLU A 298 -6.38 0.02 5.21
CA GLU A 298 -5.81 1.38 5.19
C GLU A 298 -4.92 1.68 6.39
N LEU A 299 -5.27 1.16 7.55
CA LEU A 299 -4.41 1.28 8.72
C LEU A 299 -3.12 0.47 8.58
N ALA A 300 -3.18 -0.73 7.97
CA ALA A 300 -2.01 -1.57 7.74
C ALA A 300 -0.97 -0.89 6.83
N HIS A 301 -1.44 -0.09 5.88
CA HIS A 301 -0.58 0.72 5.03
C HIS A 301 0.34 1.66 5.80
N GLN A 302 0.02 2.05 7.04
CA GLN A 302 0.94 2.86 7.84
C GLN A 302 2.28 2.13 8.06
N TRP A 303 2.30 0.80 8.11
CA TRP A 303 3.52 -0.04 8.09
C TRP A 303 3.98 -0.34 6.67
N TRP A 304 3.06 -0.82 5.80
CA TRP A 304 3.32 -1.35 4.46
C TRP A 304 2.86 -0.36 3.37
N GLY A 305 3.79 0.36 2.77
CA GLY A 305 3.53 1.48 1.85
C GLY A 305 4.02 2.81 2.42
N ASN A 306 3.62 3.17 3.63
CA ASN A 306 3.95 4.46 4.22
C ASN A 306 5.29 4.43 4.96
N ALA A 307 5.46 3.61 5.98
CA ALA A 307 6.76 3.49 6.65
C ALA A 307 7.77 2.77 5.77
N VAL A 308 7.43 1.59 5.25
CA VAL A 308 8.22 0.86 4.26
C VAL A 308 7.58 1.10 2.90
N GLY A 309 8.08 2.06 2.12
CA GLY A 309 7.54 2.38 0.80
C GLY A 309 8.07 1.47 -0.30
N PRO A 310 7.42 1.42 -1.47
CA PRO A 310 7.91 0.69 -2.63
C PRO A 310 9.08 1.46 -3.26
N LYS A 311 10.06 0.75 -3.81
CA LYS A 311 11.18 1.39 -4.50
C LYS A 311 10.80 1.92 -5.87
N SER A 312 9.84 1.28 -6.50
CA SER A 312 9.21 1.71 -7.74
C SER A 312 7.77 1.19 -7.79
N TRP A 313 6.97 1.69 -8.72
CA TRP A 313 5.61 1.18 -8.92
C TRP A 313 5.57 -0.28 -9.41
N GLU A 314 6.70 -0.80 -9.91
CA GLU A 314 6.86 -2.23 -10.21
C GLU A 314 6.73 -3.10 -8.94
N ASP A 315 6.99 -2.53 -7.78
CA ASP A 315 6.98 -3.17 -6.46
C ASP A 315 5.68 -2.96 -5.69
N ILE A 316 4.62 -2.41 -6.29
CA ILE A 316 3.37 -1.99 -5.62
C ILE A 316 2.70 -3.12 -4.80
N TRP A 317 2.87 -4.38 -5.18
CA TRP A 317 2.34 -5.52 -4.43
C TRP A 317 2.88 -5.60 -2.99
N LEU A 318 4.06 -4.98 -2.70
CA LEU A 318 4.60 -4.86 -1.34
C LEU A 318 3.76 -3.94 -0.46
N ASN A 319 3.03 -2.97 -1.04
CA ASN A 319 2.05 -2.17 -0.35
C ASN A 319 0.74 -2.97 -0.21
N GLU A 320 0.14 -3.31 -1.35
CA GLU A 320 -1.22 -3.82 -1.44
C GLU A 320 -1.38 -5.24 -0.92
N GLY A 321 -0.47 -6.13 -1.32
CA GLY A 321 -0.49 -7.52 -0.87
C GLY A 321 -0.23 -7.67 0.63
N PHE A 322 0.68 -6.87 1.20
CA PHE A 322 0.94 -6.86 2.63
C PHE A 322 -0.25 -6.30 3.42
N SER A 323 -0.85 -5.20 2.96
CA SER A 323 -2.02 -4.61 3.63
C SER A 323 -3.23 -5.52 3.54
N THR A 324 -3.46 -6.15 2.39
CA THR A 324 -4.52 -7.16 2.21
C THR A 324 -4.31 -8.39 3.08
N TYR A 325 -3.08 -8.88 3.21
CA TYR A 325 -2.80 -10.01 4.11
C TYR A 325 -2.92 -9.62 5.58
N SER A 326 -2.67 -8.35 5.90
CA SER A 326 -2.84 -7.83 7.27
C SER A 326 -4.30 -7.86 7.73
N GLU A 327 -5.28 -7.74 6.83
CA GLU A 327 -6.70 -7.96 7.13
C GLU A 327 -6.90 -9.40 7.65
N ALA A 328 -6.39 -10.40 6.92
CA ALA A 328 -6.50 -11.79 7.31
C ALA A 328 -5.76 -12.10 8.62
N LEU A 329 -4.57 -11.52 8.82
CA LEU A 329 -3.80 -11.67 10.07
C LEU A 329 -4.49 -11.01 11.27
N TYR A 330 -5.19 -9.89 11.06
CA TYR A 330 -6.02 -9.27 12.11
C TYR A 330 -7.12 -10.23 12.56
N TRP A 331 -7.84 -10.83 11.62
CA TRP A 331 -8.91 -11.78 11.95
C TRP A 331 -8.39 -13.08 12.55
N GLU A 332 -7.24 -13.56 12.09
CA GLU A 332 -6.58 -14.71 12.75
C GLU A 332 -6.29 -14.42 14.22
N LYS A 333 -5.70 -13.24 14.49
CA LYS A 333 -5.31 -12.84 15.85
C LYS A 333 -6.49 -12.66 16.79
N THR A 334 -7.63 -12.21 16.27
CA THR A 334 -8.83 -11.90 17.07
C THR A 334 -9.87 -12.99 17.10
N SER A 335 -9.92 -13.85 16.08
CA SER A 335 -11.01 -14.81 15.88
C SER A 335 -10.54 -16.21 15.47
N GLY A 336 -9.20 -16.40 15.37
CA GLY A 336 -8.59 -17.71 15.08
C GLY A 336 -8.39 -18.02 13.61
N PHE A 337 -7.70 -19.15 13.34
CA PHE A 337 -7.24 -19.51 12.00
C PHE A 337 -8.38 -19.70 10.98
N ASP A 338 -9.56 -20.15 11.40
CA ASP A 338 -10.71 -20.27 10.49
C ASP A 338 -11.20 -18.91 9.98
N ALA A 339 -11.06 -17.84 10.77
CA ALA A 339 -11.39 -16.50 10.32
C ALA A 339 -10.37 -16.00 9.25
N LEU A 340 -9.08 -16.31 9.39
CA LEU A 340 -8.09 -16.06 8.35
C LEU A 340 -8.46 -16.77 7.06
N LYS A 341 -8.79 -18.07 7.12
CA LYS A 341 -9.21 -18.85 5.93
C LYS A 341 -10.42 -18.23 5.24
N THR A 342 -11.41 -17.80 6.02
CA THR A 342 -12.62 -17.15 5.50
C THR A 342 -12.27 -15.84 4.78
N THR A 343 -11.41 -15.02 5.37
CA THR A 343 -10.96 -13.74 4.78
C THR A 343 -10.22 -13.98 3.47
N LEU A 344 -9.31 -14.96 3.42
CA LEU A 344 -8.58 -15.29 2.20
C LEU A 344 -9.47 -15.95 1.13
N ALA A 345 -10.46 -16.75 1.53
CA ALA A 345 -11.40 -17.37 0.59
C ALA A 345 -12.21 -16.32 -0.20
N ALA A 346 -12.50 -15.16 0.39
CA ALA A 346 -13.15 -14.04 -0.32
C ALA A 346 -12.23 -13.36 -1.34
N LYS A 347 -10.93 -13.62 -1.30
CA LYS A 347 -9.87 -13.02 -2.13
C LYS A 347 -9.34 -13.98 -3.20
N THR A 348 -10.13 -14.95 -3.62
CA THR A 348 -9.76 -15.90 -4.66
C THR A 348 -10.03 -15.36 -6.05
N GLY A 349 -9.22 -15.78 -7.01
CA GLY A 349 -9.36 -15.41 -8.41
C GLY A 349 -8.47 -16.27 -9.30
N THR A 350 -8.61 -16.12 -10.61
CA THR A 350 -7.79 -16.89 -11.57
C THR A 350 -6.42 -16.25 -11.85
N PHE A 351 -6.28 -14.95 -11.67
CA PHE A 351 -5.05 -14.15 -11.82
C PHE A 351 -4.23 -14.48 -13.09
N LYS A 352 -4.90 -14.73 -14.21
CA LYS A 352 -4.29 -15.23 -15.47
C LYS A 352 -3.51 -14.16 -16.24
N ASN A 353 -3.65 -12.89 -15.88
CA ASN A 353 -3.04 -11.77 -16.59
C ASN A 353 -2.05 -11.02 -15.70
N GLY A 354 -0.79 -11.02 -16.08
CA GLY A 354 0.27 -10.28 -15.40
C GLY A 354 0.96 -11.04 -14.25
N THR A 355 2.00 -10.44 -13.73
CA THR A 355 2.81 -10.90 -12.61
C THR A 355 2.72 -9.91 -11.45
N LEU A 356 3.04 -10.32 -10.23
CA LEU A 356 3.01 -9.41 -9.07
C LEU A 356 4.05 -8.30 -9.18
N TYR A 357 5.27 -8.65 -9.59
CA TYR A 357 6.29 -7.67 -9.91
C TYR A 357 6.01 -7.09 -11.30
N ASN A 358 6.04 -5.76 -11.40
CA ASN A 358 5.73 -5.02 -12.62
C ASN A 358 4.37 -5.44 -13.23
N PRO A 359 3.26 -5.16 -12.55
CA PRO A 359 1.92 -5.60 -12.96
C PRO A 359 1.37 -4.89 -14.21
N ASP A 360 2.26 -4.27 -15.01
CA ASP A 360 1.94 -3.54 -16.25
C ASP A 360 0.89 -2.43 -16.02
N ARG A 361 -0.21 -2.48 -16.80
CA ARG A 361 -1.28 -1.47 -16.79
C ARG A 361 -2.23 -1.57 -15.59
N ASN A 362 -2.08 -2.59 -14.75
CA ASN A 362 -3.01 -2.90 -13.66
C ASN A 362 -2.37 -2.73 -12.29
N LEU A 363 -1.78 -1.56 -12.01
CA LEU A 363 -1.16 -1.24 -10.71
C LEU A 363 -2.11 -1.52 -9.53
N PHE A 364 -3.40 -1.24 -9.69
CA PHE A 364 -4.41 -1.36 -8.64
C PHE A 364 -5.49 -2.37 -9.04
N SER A 365 -5.10 -3.64 -9.15
CA SER A 365 -6.01 -4.74 -9.49
C SER A 365 -5.95 -5.85 -8.45
N SER A 366 -6.95 -6.72 -8.42
CA SER A 366 -6.96 -7.91 -7.54
C SER A 366 -5.69 -8.76 -7.63
N LEU A 367 -4.91 -8.61 -8.71
CA LEU A 367 -3.60 -9.25 -8.83
C LEU A 367 -2.66 -8.83 -7.70
N VAL A 368 -2.46 -7.53 -7.48
CA VAL A 368 -1.50 -7.03 -6.48
C VAL A 368 -2.04 -7.11 -5.05
N TYR A 369 -3.35 -6.98 -4.88
CA TYR A 369 -4.05 -7.13 -3.60
C TYR A 369 -4.20 -8.60 -3.21
N ASP A 370 -5.10 -9.31 -3.89
CA ASP A 370 -5.56 -10.63 -3.50
C ASP A 370 -4.49 -11.70 -3.71
N LYS A 371 -3.90 -11.80 -4.92
CA LYS A 371 -2.80 -12.74 -5.16
C LYS A 371 -1.58 -12.39 -4.32
N GLY A 372 -1.31 -11.08 -4.08
CA GLY A 372 -0.24 -10.63 -3.18
C GLY A 372 -0.42 -11.20 -1.77
N ALA A 373 -1.62 -11.12 -1.21
CA ALA A 373 -1.96 -11.69 0.08
C ALA A 373 -1.79 -13.21 0.11
N TRP A 374 -2.27 -13.91 -0.90
CA TRP A 374 -2.10 -15.36 -1.02
C TRP A 374 -0.64 -15.78 -1.13
N VAL A 375 0.18 -15.03 -1.84
CA VAL A 375 1.63 -15.33 -1.95
C VAL A 375 2.31 -15.18 -0.59
N LEU A 376 1.95 -14.19 0.22
CA LEU A 376 2.45 -14.07 1.59
C LEU A 376 1.97 -15.22 2.49
N HIS A 377 0.73 -15.67 2.32
CA HIS A 377 0.20 -16.83 3.03
C HIS A 377 0.94 -18.13 2.66
N MET A 378 1.17 -18.36 1.37
CA MET A 378 1.97 -19.49 0.89
C MET A 378 3.44 -19.41 1.34
N LEU A 379 4.02 -18.20 1.38
CA LEU A 379 5.37 -18.00 1.90
C LEU A 379 5.44 -18.35 3.40
N ARG A 380 4.42 -17.97 4.18
CA ARG A 380 4.30 -18.35 5.58
C ARG A 380 4.30 -19.88 5.75
N LYS A 381 3.56 -20.62 4.92
CA LYS A 381 3.59 -22.10 4.90
C LYS A 381 4.97 -22.63 4.56
N GLU A 382 5.63 -22.03 3.56
CA GLU A 382 6.95 -22.48 3.08
C GLU A 382 8.05 -22.32 4.12
N ILE A 383 8.04 -21.22 4.90
CA ILE A 383 9.13 -20.91 5.86
C ILE A 383 8.75 -21.16 7.32
N GLY A 384 7.47 -21.39 7.60
CA GLY A 384 6.90 -21.62 8.93
C GLY A 384 6.59 -20.34 9.71
N ASP A 385 5.57 -20.40 10.55
CA ASP A 385 5.00 -19.28 11.32
C ASP A 385 6.04 -18.46 12.08
N SER A 386 6.86 -19.12 12.91
CA SER A 386 7.85 -18.44 13.74
C SER A 386 8.85 -17.63 12.90
N THR A 387 9.29 -18.18 11.77
CA THR A 387 10.21 -17.51 10.85
C THR A 387 9.49 -16.35 10.14
N PHE A 388 8.26 -16.56 9.69
CA PHE A 388 7.48 -15.56 8.97
C PHE A 388 7.23 -14.30 9.81
N PHE A 389 6.73 -14.42 11.04
CA PHE A 389 6.48 -13.25 11.88
C PHE A 389 7.78 -12.55 12.34
N LYS A 390 8.88 -13.28 12.52
CA LYS A 390 10.20 -12.68 12.74
C LYS A 390 10.67 -11.91 11.50
N LEU A 391 10.45 -12.48 10.31
CA LEU A 391 10.76 -11.83 9.03
C LEU A 391 10.00 -10.51 8.89
N LEU A 392 8.68 -10.49 9.12
CA LEU A 392 7.88 -9.26 8.98
C LEU A 392 8.40 -8.14 9.87
N ARG A 393 8.68 -8.42 11.15
CA ARG A 393 9.23 -7.43 12.09
C ARG A 393 10.60 -6.92 11.66
N ASN A 394 11.49 -7.81 11.20
CA ASN A 394 12.83 -7.42 10.76
C ASN A 394 12.80 -6.67 9.43
N TYR A 395 11.91 -7.03 8.51
CA TYR A 395 11.69 -6.30 7.27
C TYR A 395 11.23 -4.87 7.57
N TYR A 396 10.21 -4.72 8.43
CA TYR A 396 9.77 -3.41 8.92
C TYR A 396 10.91 -2.63 9.58
N ASP A 397 11.62 -3.20 10.55
CA ASP A 397 12.69 -2.50 11.27
C ASP A 397 13.85 -2.06 10.37
N ARG A 398 14.19 -2.85 9.36
CA ARG A 398 15.29 -2.56 8.42
C ARG A 398 14.94 -1.47 7.42
N PHE A 399 13.68 -1.43 6.98
CA PHE A 399 13.24 -0.56 5.90
C PHE A 399 12.28 0.56 6.33
N LYS A 400 11.84 0.63 7.59
CA LYS A 400 11.00 1.74 8.04
C LYS A 400 11.64 3.10 7.74
N TYR A 401 10.81 4.02 7.23
CA TYR A 401 11.18 5.34 6.74
C TYR A 401 12.06 5.35 5.49
N LYS A 402 12.12 4.21 4.80
CA LYS A 402 12.86 3.98 3.56
C LYS A 402 11.96 3.29 2.54
N ASN A 403 12.58 2.86 1.43
CA ASN A 403 11.92 2.15 0.35
C ASN A 403 12.59 0.79 0.15
N ALA A 404 11.81 -0.21 -0.21
CA ALA A 404 12.28 -1.56 -0.48
C ALA A 404 11.76 -2.05 -1.84
N SER A 405 12.58 -2.83 -2.53
CA SER A 405 12.19 -3.57 -3.72
C SER A 405 11.78 -5.00 -3.39
N THR A 406 11.11 -5.65 -4.32
CA THR A 406 10.83 -7.09 -4.26
C THR A 406 12.10 -7.92 -4.06
N ARG A 407 13.22 -7.50 -4.63
CA ARG A 407 14.53 -8.16 -4.43
C ARG A 407 15.07 -7.97 -3.02
N ASP A 408 14.86 -6.80 -2.40
CA ASP A 408 15.23 -6.58 -1.00
C ASP A 408 14.40 -7.48 -0.08
N PHE A 409 13.10 -7.63 -0.34
CA PHE A 409 12.23 -8.55 0.40
C PHE A 409 12.65 -10.02 0.21
N GLN A 410 12.98 -10.44 -1.01
CA GLN A 410 13.52 -11.78 -1.28
C GLN A 410 14.77 -12.03 -0.45
N LYS A 411 15.74 -11.11 -0.50
CA LYS A 411 17.03 -11.25 0.18
C LYS A 411 16.87 -11.42 1.69
N ILE A 412 16.03 -10.59 2.33
CA ILE A 412 15.79 -10.71 3.77
C ILE A 412 15.04 -12.00 4.11
N THR A 413 14.11 -12.44 3.25
CA THR A 413 13.39 -13.70 3.44
C THR A 413 14.31 -14.90 3.39
N GLU A 414 15.25 -14.95 2.45
CA GLU A 414 16.27 -16.00 2.36
C GLU A 414 17.25 -15.94 3.54
N GLU A 415 17.60 -14.73 4.00
CA GLU A 415 18.44 -14.52 5.19
C GLU A 415 17.81 -15.13 6.45
N PHE A 416 16.51 -14.89 6.68
CA PHE A 416 15.83 -15.37 7.89
C PHE A 416 15.41 -16.83 7.81
N SER A 417 14.95 -17.30 6.66
CA SER A 417 14.52 -18.69 6.48
C SER A 417 15.68 -19.69 6.33
N LYS A 418 16.87 -19.21 5.99
CA LYS A 418 18.03 -20.03 5.60
C LYS A 418 17.74 -20.96 4.41
N LYS A 419 16.73 -20.62 3.59
CA LYS A 419 16.33 -21.35 2.39
C LYS A 419 16.66 -20.54 1.15
N ASN A 420 17.00 -21.20 0.04
CA ASN A 420 17.00 -20.58 -1.28
C ASN A 420 15.57 -20.53 -1.78
N LEU A 421 15.01 -19.34 -1.87
CA LEU A 421 13.64 -19.10 -2.30
C LEU A 421 13.55 -18.50 -3.70
N SER A 422 14.66 -18.48 -4.47
CA SER A 422 14.68 -17.93 -5.83
C SER A 422 13.56 -18.52 -6.69
N ARG A 423 13.30 -19.84 -6.58
CA ARG A 423 12.21 -20.46 -7.31
C ARG A 423 10.83 -20.05 -6.82
N PHE A 424 10.62 -19.89 -5.50
CA PHE A 424 9.36 -19.41 -4.95
C PHE A 424 9.03 -18.01 -5.50
N PHE A 425 10.01 -17.10 -5.48
CA PHE A 425 9.85 -15.75 -6.01
C PHE A 425 9.65 -15.75 -7.53
N ASP A 426 10.37 -16.59 -8.28
CA ASP A 426 10.18 -16.73 -9.72
C ASP A 426 8.77 -17.19 -10.07
N GLN A 427 8.29 -18.25 -9.44
CA GLN A 427 7.00 -18.85 -9.79
C GLN A 427 5.79 -18.04 -9.32
N TRP A 428 5.91 -17.24 -8.26
CA TRP A 428 4.77 -16.52 -7.70
C TRP A 428 4.77 -15.02 -7.98
N ILE A 429 5.95 -14.43 -8.14
CA ILE A 429 6.08 -12.98 -8.16
C ILE A 429 6.64 -12.46 -9.50
N PHE A 430 7.76 -13.04 -10.00
CA PHE A 430 8.43 -12.48 -11.18
C PHE A 430 7.92 -13.01 -12.51
N LYS A 431 7.46 -14.27 -12.59
CA LYS A 431 7.15 -14.93 -13.87
C LYS A 431 5.80 -15.61 -13.90
N GLY A 432 5.37 -16.22 -12.79
CA GLY A 432 4.18 -17.07 -12.78
C GLY A 432 2.88 -16.27 -12.79
N GLN A 433 2.00 -16.66 -13.69
CA GLN A 433 0.63 -16.15 -13.80
C GLN A 433 -0.37 -17.23 -13.37
N GLY A 434 -1.56 -16.82 -12.96
CA GLY A 434 -2.59 -17.76 -12.55
C GLY A 434 -2.37 -18.34 -11.16
N ILE A 435 -2.94 -19.50 -10.96
CA ILE A 435 -2.97 -20.27 -9.71
C ILE A 435 -2.52 -21.70 -9.99
N ILE A 436 -2.36 -22.53 -8.97
CA ILE A 436 -2.22 -23.98 -9.13
C ILE A 436 -3.58 -24.55 -9.54
N GLU A 437 -3.66 -25.19 -10.71
CA GLU A 437 -4.84 -25.91 -11.17
C GLU A 437 -4.45 -27.38 -11.30
N THR A 438 -5.09 -28.30 -10.53
CA THR A 438 -4.74 -29.72 -10.53
C THR A 438 -5.95 -30.62 -10.65
N GLU A 439 -5.73 -31.75 -11.32
CA GLU A 439 -6.57 -32.94 -11.23
C GLU A 439 -5.85 -33.99 -10.38
N TYR A 440 -6.62 -34.79 -9.64
CA TYR A 440 -6.09 -35.91 -8.88
C TYR A 440 -7.06 -37.07 -8.81
N ASP A 441 -6.52 -38.28 -8.72
CA ASP A 441 -7.21 -39.52 -8.34
C ASP A 441 -6.45 -40.23 -7.23
N TYR A 442 -7.10 -41.16 -6.55
CA TYR A 442 -6.41 -42.04 -5.62
C TYR A 442 -7.00 -43.44 -5.56
N GLN A 443 -6.13 -44.41 -5.25
CA GLN A 443 -6.50 -45.80 -5.04
C GLN A 443 -5.85 -46.32 -3.76
N THR A 444 -6.63 -46.99 -2.91
CA THR A 444 -6.15 -47.63 -1.69
C THR A 444 -6.27 -49.15 -1.80
N ASN A 445 -5.15 -49.85 -1.60
CA ASN A 445 -5.08 -51.30 -1.65
C ASN A 445 -4.59 -51.86 -0.30
N PRO A 446 -5.10 -53.05 0.16
CA PRO A 446 -4.58 -53.70 1.35
C PRO A 446 -3.17 -54.26 1.13
N THR A 447 -2.40 -54.36 2.21
CA THR A 447 -1.08 -55.03 2.27
C THR A 447 -1.03 -55.93 3.49
N ASP A 448 0.04 -56.68 3.67
CA ASP A 448 0.21 -57.58 4.84
C ASP A 448 0.28 -56.81 6.16
N GLU A 449 0.71 -55.53 6.13
CA GLU A 449 0.92 -54.69 7.32
C GLU A 449 -0.06 -53.49 7.43
N GLY A 450 -1.03 -53.37 6.53
CA GLY A 450 -1.98 -52.26 6.50
C GLY A 450 -2.52 -51.95 5.10
N PHE A 451 -2.37 -50.69 4.68
CA PHE A 451 -2.88 -50.22 3.38
C PHE A 451 -1.84 -49.33 2.69
N ILE A 452 -1.77 -49.43 1.38
CA ILE A 452 -1.05 -48.48 0.51
C ILE A 452 -2.07 -47.64 -0.24
N THR A 453 -1.97 -46.34 -0.10
CA THR A 453 -2.72 -45.37 -0.91
C THR A 453 -1.79 -44.71 -1.93
N LYS A 454 -2.17 -44.81 -3.19
CA LYS A 454 -1.50 -44.14 -4.30
C LYS A 454 -2.35 -42.96 -4.75
N ILE A 455 -1.77 -41.74 -4.72
CA ILE A 455 -2.42 -40.50 -5.15
C ILE A 455 -1.66 -40.02 -6.38
N ASN A 456 -2.34 -39.87 -7.51
CA ASN A 456 -1.80 -39.30 -8.73
C ASN A 456 -2.25 -37.83 -8.80
N ILE A 457 -1.33 -36.92 -9.03
CA ILE A 457 -1.59 -35.47 -9.13
C ILE A 457 -1.06 -35.00 -10.49
N LYS A 458 -1.89 -34.25 -11.23
CA LYS A 458 -1.51 -33.64 -12.50
C LYS A 458 -1.81 -32.14 -12.49
N GLN A 459 -0.79 -31.33 -12.74
CA GLN A 459 -0.91 -29.88 -12.88
C GLN A 459 -1.39 -29.51 -14.29
N LEU A 460 -2.43 -28.67 -14.37
CA LEU A 460 -3.12 -28.29 -15.62
C LEU A 460 -2.93 -26.83 -16.03
N GLN A 461 -2.49 -25.97 -15.12
CA GLN A 461 -2.38 -24.54 -15.39
C GLN A 461 -1.44 -24.23 -16.57
N ASN A 462 -1.75 -23.11 -17.26
CA ASN A 462 -0.94 -22.63 -18.38
C ASN A 462 -0.05 -21.43 -18.04
N GLY A 463 -0.29 -20.75 -16.90
CA GLY A 463 0.40 -19.51 -16.52
C GLY A 463 1.82 -19.70 -15.99
N TYR A 464 2.18 -20.93 -15.60
CA TYR A 464 3.53 -21.35 -15.23
C TYR A 464 3.65 -22.85 -15.46
N ASP A 465 4.78 -23.32 -15.97
CA ASP A 465 4.91 -24.71 -16.45
C ASP A 465 4.75 -25.72 -15.29
N ILE A 466 5.54 -25.59 -14.23
CA ILE A 466 5.48 -26.47 -13.06
C ILE A 466 5.61 -25.65 -11.80
N TYR A 467 4.52 -25.54 -11.02
CA TYR A 467 4.60 -25.05 -9.66
C TYR A 467 5.20 -26.11 -8.74
N LYS A 468 6.06 -25.69 -7.82
CA LYS A 468 6.56 -26.53 -6.73
C LYS A 468 6.04 -26.00 -5.41
N PHE A 469 5.43 -26.85 -4.60
CA PHE A 469 4.75 -26.43 -3.39
C PHE A 469 4.64 -27.56 -2.36
N PRO A 470 4.60 -27.25 -1.06
CA PRO A 470 4.25 -28.19 -0.01
C PRO A 470 2.73 -28.43 -0.03
N LEU A 471 2.31 -29.67 -0.10
CA LEU A 471 0.92 -30.10 -0.12
C LEU A 471 0.61 -30.90 1.15
N ASP A 472 -0.28 -30.39 1.98
CA ASP A 472 -0.84 -31.15 3.09
C ASP A 472 -1.95 -32.07 2.57
N ILE A 473 -1.90 -33.35 2.94
CA ILE A 473 -2.91 -34.36 2.64
C ILE A 473 -3.47 -34.87 3.96
N LYS A 474 -4.78 -34.71 4.16
CA LYS A 474 -5.50 -35.21 5.32
C LYS A 474 -6.18 -36.52 5.01
N PHE A 475 -5.93 -37.52 5.85
CA PHE A 475 -6.54 -38.84 5.80
C PHE A 475 -7.55 -38.93 6.94
N ILE A 476 -8.79 -39.29 6.62
CA ILE A 476 -9.85 -39.54 7.61
C ILE A 476 -9.99 -41.05 7.78
N TYR A 477 -9.96 -41.52 9.00
CA TYR A 477 -10.19 -42.91 9.39
C TYR A 477 -11.49 -42.98 10.22
N GLU A 478 -11.92 -44.17 10.62
CA GLU A 478 -13.16 -44.38 11.35
C GLU A 478 -13.22 -43.59 12.67
N ASN A 479 -12.11 -43.52 13.41
CA ASN A 479 -12.05 -42.90 14.74
C ASN A 479 -10.93 -41.86 14.88
N ASP A 480 -10.21 -41.54 13.79
CA ASP A 480 -9.05 -40.66 13.85
C ASP A 480 -8.82 -39.96 12.49
N SER A 481 -7.88 -39.02 12.47
CA SER A 481 -7.38 -38.41 11.24
C SER A 481 -5.89 -38.10 11.35
N SER A 482 -5.20 -38.10 10.23
CA SER A 482 -3.80 -37.71 10.15
C SER A 482 -3.56 -36.73 8.99
N ILE A 483 -2.57 -35.84 9.15
CA ILE A 483 -2.11 -34.94 8.09
C ILE A 483 -0.65 -35.25 7.81
N GLN A 484 -0.30 -35.40 6.51
CA GLN A 484 1.08 -35.55 6.06
C GLN A 484 1.37 -34.51 4.99
N THR A 485 2.57 -33.92 5.02
CA THR A 485 3.00 -32.91 4.05
C THR A 485 3.93 -33.53 3.03
N PHE A 486 3.64 -33.35 1.75
CA PHE A 486 4.45 -33.79 0.61
C PHE A 486 4.87 -32.60 -0.20
N TYR A 487 6.02 -32.67 -0.89
CA TYR A 487 6.46 -31.58 -1.73
C TYR A 487 6.26 -31.98 -3.21
N VAL A 488 5.27 -31.36 -3.85
CA VAL A 488 4.99 -31.57 -5.29
C VAL A 488 6.05 -30.85 -6.11
N THR A 489 6.69 -31.57 -7.04
CA THR A 489 7.85 -31.05 -7.80
C THR A 489 7.75 -31.25 -9.30
N LYS A 490 6.79 -32.07 -9.76
CA LYS A 490 6.62 -32.46 -11.16
C LYS A 490 5.24 -32.05 -11.67
N LYS A 491 5.10 -32.02 -12.98
CA LYS A 491 3.81 -31.76 -13.64
C LYS A 491 2.82 -32.91 -13.40
N GLU A 492 3.32 -34.14 -13.42
CA GLU A 492 2.60 -35.34 -13.03
C GLU A 492 3.41 -36.05 -11.94
N GLU A 493 2.80 -36.24 -10.78
CA GLU A 493 3.45 -36.81 -9.61
C GLU A 493 2.56 -37.88 -8.97
N THR A 494 3.17 -38.96 -8.54
CA THR A 494 2.50 -40.02 -7.79
C THR A 494 3.06 -40.04 -6.38
N ILE A 495 2.19 -39.85 -5.40
CA ILE A 495 2.50 -39.93 -3.97
C ILE A 495 2.04 -41.29 -3.47
N ILE A 496 2.92 -42.04 -2.84
CA ILE A 496 2.64 -43.37 -2.26
C ILE A 496 2.72 -43.23 -0.74
N ILE A 497 1.66 -43.64 -0.05
CA ILE A 497 1.53 -43.52 1.39
C ILE A 497 1.09 -44.83 2.01
N GLU A 498 1.83 -45.28 3.00
CA GLU A 498 1.47 -46.44 3.82
C GLU A 498 0.70 -45.99 5.05
N THR A 499 -0.41 -46.65 5.33
CA THR A 499 -1.25 -46.37 6.50
C THR A 499 -1.68 -47.66 7.20
N LYS A 500 -1.78 -47.62 8.53
CA LYS A 500 -2.22 -48.77 9.31
C LYS A 500 -3.70 -49.14 9.06
N TYR A 501 -4.53 -48.12 8.82
CA TYR A 501 -5.96 -48.23 8.63
C TYR A 501 -6.34 -47.74 7.23
N LYS A 502 -7.41 -48.27 6.67
CA LYS A 502 -7.94 -47.81 5.38
C LYS A 502 -8.50 -46.41 5.53
N PRO A 503 -7.98 -45.40 4.78
CA PRO A 503 -8.62 -44.09 4.74
C PRO A 503 -10.04 -44.18 4.18
N LEU A 504 -10.98 -43.53 4.84
CA LEU A 504 -12.37 -43.38 4.38
C LEU A 504 -12.46 -42.23 3.37
N GLU A 505 -11.77 -41.14 3.66
CA GLU A 505 -11.72 -39.93 2.83
C GLU A 505 -10.32 -39.33 2.82
N ILE A 506 -9.99 -38.64 1.74
CA ILE A 506 -8.70 -37.98 1.54
C ILE A 506 -8.98 -36.56 1.08
N TYR A 507 -8.42 -35.58 1.77
CA TYR A 507 -8.52 -34.17 1.43
C TYR A 507 -7.15 -33.57 1.12
N LEU A 508 -7.02 -32.92 -0.04
CA LEU A 508 -5.82 -32.15 -0.40
C LEU A 508 -5.98 -30.72 0.09
N ASP A 509 -4.92 -30.17 0.69
CA ASP A 509 -4.85 -28.82 1.26
C ASP A 509 -6.06 -28.48 2.17
N PRO A 510 -6.30 -29.27 3.24
CA PRO A 510 -7.48 -29.12 4.09
C PRO A 510 -7.56 -27.75 4.77
N ASP A 511 -6.42 -27.15 5.08
CA ASP A 511 -6.30 -25.86 5.78
C ASP A 511 -6.19 -24.65 4.84
N LYS A 512 -6.30 -24.87 3.51
CA LYS A 512 -6.27 -23.81 2.50
C LYS A 512 -4.99 -22.96 2.56
N TRP A 513 -3.85 -23.62 2.61
CA TRP A 513 -2.55 -22.96 2.54
C TRP A 513 -2.16 -22.51 1.13
N LEU A 514 -2.80 -23.07 0.11
CA LEU A 514 -2.41 -22.87 -1.27
C LEU A 514 -3.46 -22.09 -2.08
N LEU A 515 -2.99 -21.18 -2.90
CA LEU A 515 -3.79 -20.58 -3.96
C LEU A 515 -3.96 -21.62 -5.09
N ALA A 516 -4.89 -22.53 -4.91
CA ALA A 516 -5.02 -23.73 -5.76
C ALA A 516 -6.47 -24.18 -5.91
N THR A 517 -6.70 -24.92 -7.00
CA THR A 517 -7.87 -25.79 -7.20
C THR A 517 -7.42 -27.23 -7.32
N PHE A 518 -8.09 -28.13 -6.60
CA PHE A 518 -7.88 -29.57 -6.65
C PHE A 518 -9.19 -30.25 -7.08
N THR A 519 -9.21 -30.83 -8.28
CA THR A 519 -10.38 -31.51 -8.85
C THR A 519 -10.16 -32.99 -8.80
N ILE A 520 -11.02 -33.73 -8.07
CA ILE A 520 -10.96 -35.18 -8.06
C ILE A 520 -11.52 -35.77 -9.38
N ILE A 521 -10.77 -36.69 -9.98
CA ILE A 521 -11.25 -37.47 -11.13
C ILE A 521 -11.80 -38.76 -10.56
N THR A 522 -13.09 -38.97 -10.70
CA THR A 522 -13.72 -40.30 -10.44
C THR A 522 -13.73 -41.06 -11.75
N ASP A 523 -13.10 -42.24 -11.80
CA ASP A 523 -13.31 -43.15 -12.93
C ASP A 523 -14.81 -43.46 -13.01
N ASN A 524 -15.44 -43.08 -14.13
CA ASN A 524 -16.80 -43.46 -14.47
C ASN A 524 -16.90 -44.93 -14.80
#